data_403bc333f214fe841238a4e1245c94c0
#
_entry.id   403bc333f214fe841238a4e1245c94c0
#
_cell.length_a   1.000
_cell.length_b   1.000
_cell.length_c   1.000
_cell.angle_alpha   90.00
_cell.angle_beta   90.00
_cell.angle_gamma   90.00
#
_symmetry.space_group_name_H-M   'P 1'
#
loop_
_entity.id
_entity.type
_entity.pdbx_description
1 polymer ?
#
loop_
_entity_poly.entity_id
_entity_poly.type
_entity_poly.pdbx_seq_one_letter_code
_entity_poly.pdbx_strand_id
1 'polypeptide(L)'
;MLIPQMIAFVGFRRQKGRPPSLASLCLGVLGSHLDDVIGELSEISVGVPAHIKLAIVAIARRRKLLNDDVIVSLADSSWEILDISGSDVTDVGLAEVSIICSQITAVDISRCSQITRAGVAELVQHCKSLQTLRCGGCPRSNYTARRSLGVLKPKLIDLEGDSWEELDAAEIAHGAESLRWLIWPMIDKNSQETLAAECPRIIVNPKPSPLGFHGLEVPLEAYADIPLDNSVVKDINPTTWAVGGFVPRSVSPSVSENTEIELSMAERFRLAFVERDTRLAPKRAKNARQHQRRAEREMLMSSTNAKAIALASRATKSLHGKT
;
A
#
# COMPACT_ATOMS: atom_id res chain seq x y z
N MET A 1 48.41 -14.34 6.72
CA MET A 1 48.21 -12.96 6.28
C MET A 1 46.72 -12.79 6.03
N LEU A 2 46.00 -12.30 7.03
CA LEU A 2 44.54 -12.13 7.01
C LEU A 2 44.24 -10.70 6.55
N ILE A 3 43.47 -10.57 5.47
CA ILE A 3 42.99 -9.29 4.98
C ILE A 3 41.65 -9.01 5.67
N PRO A 4 41.47 -7.91 6.41
CA PRO A 4 40.18 -7.56 6.98
C PRO A 4 39.24 -7.01 5.90
N GLN A 5 38.07 -7.63 5.75
CA GLN A 5 36.96 -7.10 4.96
C GLN A 5 36.51 -5.75 5.57
N MET A 6 36.79 -4.68 4.83
CA MET A 6 36.18 -3.38 5.08
C MET A 6 34.68 -3.47 4.74
N ILE A 7 33.85 -3.50 5.79
CA ILE A 7 32.41 -3.24 5.67
C ILE A 7 32.26 -1.76 5.26
N ALA A 8 31.94 -1.54 4.00
CA ALA A 8 31.60 -0.22 3.51
C ALA A 8 30.30 0.24 4.21
N PHE A 9 30.44 1.10 5.19
CA PHE A 9 29.37 1.92 5.72
C PHE A 9 28.87 2.80 4.57
N VAL A 10 27.79 2.40 3.91
CA VAL A 10 27.06 3.27 2.99
C VAL A 10 26.44 4.37 3.83
N GLY A 11 27.14 5.47 3.95
CA GLY A 11 26.67 6.67 4.63
C GLY A 11 25.40 7.17 3.95
N PHE A 12 24.29 7.05 4.63
CA PHE A 12 23.03 7.70 4.25
C PHE A 12 23.29 9.21 4.21
N ARG A 13 23.48 9.74 3.01
CA ARG A 13 23.61 11.17 2.76
C ARG A 13 22.30 11.82 3.21
N ARG A 14 22.34 12.55 4.33
CA ARG A 14 21.24 13.39 4.82
C ARG A 14 20.80 14.32 3.68
N GLN A 15 19.80 13.93 2.91
CA GLN A 15 19.04 14.91 2.16
C GLN A 15 18.37 15.82 3.21
N LYS A 16 18.59 17.14 3.10
CA LYS A 16 17.78 18.15 3.79
C LYS A 16 16.37 18.06 3.21
N GLY A 17 15.62 17.03 3.63
CA GLY A 17 14.31 16.67 3.15
C GLY A 17 13.23 17.18 4.08
N ARG A 18 12.04 17.33 3.53
CA ARG A 18 10.81 17.58 4.26
C ARG A 18 10.69 16.60 5.44
N PRO A 19 10.13 17.01 6.58
CA PRO A 19 9.86 16.08 7.66
C PRO A 19 8.96 14.94 7.15
N PRO A 20 9.13 13.70 7.65
CA PRO A 20 8.30 12.57 7.24
C PRO A 20 6.82 12.87 7.51
N SER A 21 5.94 12.34 6.67
CA SER A 21 4.51 12.51 6.86
C SER A 21 4.04 11.77 8.11
N LEU A 22 2.95 12.24 8.73
CA LEU A 22 2.34 11.52 9.85
C LEU A 22 1.94 10.11 9.44
N ALA A 23 1.45 9.92 8.22
CA ALA A 23 1.11 8.61 7.68
C ALA A 23 2.34 7.68 7.64
N SER A 24 3.49 8.14 7.14
CA SER A 24 4.72 7.34 7.15
C SER A 24 5.17 6.97 8.56
N LEU A 25 5.03 7.89 9.52
CA LEU A 25 5.36 7.62 10.94
C LEU A 25 4.42 6.56 11.54
N CYS A 26 3.11 6.67 11.28
CA CYS A 26 2.13 5.69 11.74
C CYS A 26 2.38 4.31 11.11
N LEU A 27 2.67 4.27 9.80
CA LEU A 27 3.00 3.03 9.10
C LEU A 27 4.30 2.40 9.60
N GLY A 28 5.31 3.20 9.98
CA GLY A 28 6.53 2.69 10.62
C GLY A 28 6.25 2.03 11.97
N VAL A 29 5.40 2.66 12.81
CA VAL A 29 4.96 2.07 14.08
C VAL A 29 4.15 0.81 13.85
N LEU A 30 3.18 0.86 12.93
CA LEU A 30 2.38 -0.30 12.54
C LEU A 30 3.27 -1.44 12.03
N GLY A 31 4.28 -1.12 11.22
CA GLY A 31 5.26 -2.08 10.73
C GLY A 31 6.01 -2.81 11.86
N SER A 32 6.28 -2.14 12.97
CA SER A 32 6.92 -2.76 14.15
C SER A 32 5.98 -3.71 14.92
N HIS A 33 4.67 -3.42 14.92
CA HIS A 33 3.67 -4.05 15.79
C HIS A 33 2.51 -4.69 15.01
N LEU A 34 2.75 -5.07 13.74
CA LEU A 34 1.68 -5.61 12.89
C LEU A 34 1.10 -6.91 13.45
N ASP A 35 1.93 -7.73 14.13
CA ASP A 35 1.48 -8.99 14.75
C ASP A 35 0.36 -8.76 15.79
N ASP A 36 0.43 -7.63 16.49
CA ASP A 36 -0.51 -7.32 17.58
C ASP A 36 -1.90 -6.91 17.05
N VAL A 37 -1.97 -6.42 15.80
CA VAL A 37 -3.19 -5.85 15.20
C VAL A 37 -3.71 -6.65 14.01
N ILE A 38 -2.99 -7.67 13.57
CA ILE A 38 -3.32 -8.41 12.35
C ILE A 38 -4.70 -9.10 12.43
N GLY A 39 -5.11 -9.55 13.62
CA GLY A 39 -6.41 -10.18 13.86
C GLY A 39 -7.59 -9.21 13.76
N GLU A 40 -7.36 -7.91 13.91
CA GLU A 40 -8.38 -6.86 13.90
C GLU A 40 -8.40 -6.07 12.58
N LEU A 41 -7.59 -6.47 11.60
CA LEU A 41 -7.46 -5.73 10.34
C LEU A 41 -8.77 -5.61 9.56
N SER A 42 -9.64 -6.60 9.63
CA SER A 42 -10.95 -6.58 8.96
C SER A 42 -11.84 -5.45 9.49
N GLU A 43 -11.80 -5.18 10.80
CA GLU A 43 -12.57 -4.11 11.42
C GLU A 43 -11.94 -2.74 11.17
N ILE A 44 -10.61 -2.67 11.28
CA ILE A 44 -9.85 -1.42 11.11
C ILE A 44 -9.87 -0.96 9.66
N SER A 45 -9.84 -1.87 8.70
CA SER A 45 -9.70 -1.57 7.27
C SER A 45 -10.86 -0.75 6.69
N VAL A 46 -12.05 -0.82 7.27
CA VAL A 46 -13.27 -0.13 6.76
C VAL A 46 -13.07 1.39 6.63
N GLY A 47 -12.34 2.01 7.55
CA GLY A 47 -12.07 3.45 7.56
C GLY A 47 -10.73 3.86 6.96
N VAL A 48 -9.95 2.93 6.43
CA VAL A 48 -8.58 3.18 5.96
C VAL A 48 -8.57 3.46 4.45
N PRO A 49 -7.92 4.54 3.99
CA PRO A 49 -7.78 4.84 2.56
C PRO A 49 -7.02 3.74 1.79
N ALA A 50 -7.39 3.51 0.53
CA ALA A 50 -6.84 2.45 -0.32
C ALA A 50 -5.30 2.41 -0.39
N HIS A 51 -4.64 3.58 -0.50
CA HIS A 51 -3.18 3.66 -0.54
C HIS A 51 -2.51 3.26 0.79
N ILE A 52 -3.19 3.48 1.92
CA ILE A 52 -2.71 3.03 3.23
C ILE A 52 -2.92 1.52 3.38
N LYS A 53 -4.06 0.98 2.91
CA LYS A 53 -4.30 -0.47 2.86
C LYS A 53 -3.19 -1.16 2.05
N LEU A 54 -2.85 -0.62 0.89
CA LEU A 54 -1.76 -1.15 0.06
C LEU A 54 -0.40 -1.09 0.78
N ALA A 55 -0.13 -0.03 1.55
CA ALA A 55 1.07 0.06 2.39
C ALA A 55 1.08 -1.00 3.50
N ILE A 56 -0.05 -1.30 4.11
CA ILE A 56 -0.18 -2.36 5.12
C ILE A 56 0.08 -3.74 4.49
N VAL A 57 -0.46 -4.01 3.29
CA VAL A 57 -0.15 -5.24 2.53
C VAL A 57 1.35 -5.35 2.26
N ALA A 58 1.98 -4.27 1.83
CA ALA A 58 3.42 -4.24 1.59
C ALA A 58 4.24 -4.51 2.85
N ILE A 59 3.80 -4.00 4.00
CA ILE A 59 4.42 -4.27 5.31
C ILE A 59 4.20 -5.73 5.72
N ALA A 60 2.96 -6.24 5.64
CA ALA A 60 2.61 -7.62 5.97
C ALA A 60 3.44 -8.62 5.14
N ARG A 61 3.58 -8.37 3.85
CA ARG A 61 4.42 -9.16 2.94
C ARG A 61 5.88 -9.20 3.39
N ARG A 62 6.48 -8.04 3.72
CA ARG A 62 7.88 -7.96 4.18
C ARG A 62 8.09 -8.64 5.53
N ARG A 63 7.08 -8.65 6.36
CA ARG A 63 7.09 -9.35 7.65
C ARG A 63 6.73 -10.83 7.57
N LYS A 64 6.39 -11.35 6.38
CA LYS A 64 5.93 -12.73 6.19
C LYS A 64 4.62 -13.06 6.93
N LEU A 65 3.77 -12.07 7.06
CA LEU A 65 2.45 -12.17 7.72
C LEU A 65 1.29 -12.10 6.71
N LEU A 66 1.61 -11.96 5.42
CA LEU A 66 0.60 -11.84 4.37
C LEU A 66 0.06 -13.22 4.00
N ASN A 67 -1.19 -13.46 4.33
CA ASN A 67 -1.99 -14.63 4.00
C ASN A 67 -3.33 -14.22 3.36
N ASP A 68 -4.23 -15.16 3.11
CA ASP A 68 -5.52 -14.92 2.47
C ASP A 68 -6.41 -13.97 3.29
N ASP A 69 -6.53 -14.19 4.60
CA ASP A 69 -7.37 -13.36 5.47
C ASP A 69 -6.92 -11.89 5.46
N VAL A 70 -5.62 -11.67 5.55
CA VAL A 70 -5.02 -10.33 5.59
C VAL A 70 -5.23 -9.60 4.27
N ILE A 71 -4.94 -10.25 3.14
CA ILE A 71 -5.02 -9.57 1.84
C ILE A 71 -6.47 -9.29 1.45
N VAL A 72 -7.40 -10.20 1.72
CA VAL A 72 -8.83 -10.03 1.42
C VAL A 72 -9.43 -8.92 2.29
N SER A 73 -9.08 -8.89 3.59
CA SER A 73 -9.54 -7.83 4.51
C SER A 73 -9.11 -6.43 4.09
N LEU A 74 -7.98 -6.31 3.40
CA LEU A 74 -7.42 -5.03 2.96
C LEU A 74 -7.77 -4.71 1.51
N ALA A 75 -8.25 -5.67 0.71
CA ALA A 75 -8.50 -5.49 -0.72
C ALA A 75 -9.36 -4.26 -1.00
N ASP A 76 -9.03 -3.56 -2.08
CA ASP A 76 -9.73 -2.34 -2.49
C ASP A 76 -9.81 -2.26 -4.02
N SER A 77 -11.00 -1.98 -4.54
CA SER A 77 -11.28 -1.97 -5.98
C SER A 77 -10.48 -0.94 -6.79
N SER A 78 -9.87 0.03 -6.12
CA SER A 78 -9.04 1.06 -6.75
C SER A 78 -7.57 0.65 -6.93
N TRP A 79 -7.18 -0.56 -6.52
CA TRP A 79 -5.80 -1.00 -6.68
C TRP A 79 -5.47 -1.32 -8.15
N GLU A 80 -4.38 -0.75 -8.62
CA GLU A 80 -3.83 -1.00 -9.95
C GLU A 80 -2.60 -1.92 -9.91
N ILE A 81 -1.93 -2.01 -8.77
CA ILE A 81 -0.69 -2.76 -8.58
C ILE A 81 -0.81 -3.64 -7.33
N LEU A 82 -0.39 -4.90 -7.44
CA LEU A 82 -0.41 -5.86 -6.33
C LEU A 82 0.90 -6.65 -6.26
N ASP A 83 1.61 -6.53 -5.14
CA ASP A 83 2.81 -7.33 -4.84
C ASP A 83 2.57 -8.27 -3.68
N ILE A 84 2.38 -9.55 -3.98
CA ILE A 84 2.24 -10.63 -2.99
C ILE A 84 3.45 -11.57 -3.00
N SER A 85 4.55 -11.14 -3.60
CA SER A 85 5.72 -12.00 -3.81
C SER A 85 6.26 -12.62 -2.51
N GLY A 86 6.43 -13.93 -2.54
CA GLY A 86 6.95 -14.71 -1.42
C GLY A 86 6.07 -14.69 -0.17
N SER A 87 4.77 -14.50 -0.32
CA SER A 87 3.76 -14.61 0.74
C SER A 87 3.14 -16.02 0.79
N ASP A 88 2.31 -16.24 1.80
CA ASP A 88 1.55 -17.49 2.00
C ASP A 88 0.12 -17.42 1.44
N VAL A 89 -0.12 -16.47 0.53
CA VAL A 89 -1.40 -16.34 -0.20
C VAL A 89 -1.61 -17.56 -1.08
N THR A 90 -2.82 -18.12 -1.04
CA THR A 90 -3.24 -19.28 -1.80
C THR A 90 -4.04 -18.89 -3.07
N ASP A 91 -4.45 -19.89 -3.84
CA ASP A 91 -5.34 -19.69 -4.99
C ASP A 91 -6.67 -19.04 -4.58
N VAL A 92 -7.18 -19.35 -3.38
CA VAL A 92 -8.45 -18.81 -2.87
C VAL A 92 -8.32 -17.30 -2.60
N GLY A 93 -7.31 -16.91 -1.83
CA GLY A 93 -7.09 -15.49 -1.54
C GLY A 93 -6.80 -14.68 -2.81
N LEU A 94 -6.04 -15.25 -3.76
CA LEU A 94 -5.77 -14.58 -5.04
C LEU A 94 -7.04 -14.42 -5.88
N ALA A 95 -7.93 -15.43 -5.92
CA ALA A 95 -9.20 -15.36 -6.65
C ALA A 95 -10.11 -14.28 -6.06
N GLU A 96 -10.30 -14.25 -4.72
CA GLU A 96 -11.14 -13.26 -4.05
C GLU A 96 -10.61 -11.83 -4.27
N VAL A 97 -9.31 -11.62 -4.15
CA VAL A 97 -8.69 -10.32 -4.44
C VAL A 97 -8.85 -9.93 -5.91
N SER A 98 -8.75 -10.87 -6.84
CA SER A 98 -8.92 -10.60 -8.27
C SER A 98 -10.35 -10.17 -8.62
N ILE A 99 -11.35 -10.70 -7.91
CA ILE A 99 -12.75 -10.27 -8.06
C ILE A 99 -12.93 -8.85 -7.54
N ILE A 100 -12.38 -8.51 -6.37
CA ILE A 100 -12.51 -7.18 -5.77
C ILE A 100 -11.72 -6.15 -6.57
N CYS A 101 -10.49 -6.48 -6.96
CA CYS A 101 -9.52 -5.58 -7.56
C CYS A 101 -9.41 -5.79 -9.09
N SER A 102 -10.52 -5.75 -9.82
CA SER A 102 -10.57 -6.03 -11.26
C SER A 102 -9.77 -5.07 -12.15
N GLN A 103 -9.36 -3.90 -11.61
CA GLN A 103 -8.59 -2.88 -12.32
C GLN A 103 -7.07 -3.09 -12.26
N ILE A 104 -6.60 -4.19 -11.68
CA ILE A 104 -5.17 -4.47 -11.56
C ILE A 104 -4.49 -4.55 -12.93
N THR A 105 -3.42 -3.78 -13.09
CA THR A 105 -2.56 -3.73 -14.28
C THR A 105 -1.25 -4.49 -14.10
N ALA A 106 -0.75 -4.60 -12.87
CA ALA A 106 0.51 -5.29 -12.56
C ALA A 106 0.41 -6.14 -11.29
N VAL A 107 0.83 -7.40 -11.38
CA VAL A 107 0.84 -8.35 -10.26
C VAL A 107 2.18 -9.05 -10.14
N ASP A 108 2.69 -9.18 -8.91
CA ASP A 108 3.86 -10.00 -8.58
C ASP A 108 3.46 -11.18 -7.68
N ILE A 109 3.47 -12.38 -8.26
CA ILE A 109 3.28 -13.67 -7.59
C ILE A 109 4.59 -14.46 -7.47
N SER A 110 5.73 -13.80 -7.62
CA SER A 110 7.03 -14.47 -7.56
C SER A 110 7.24 -15.11 -6.19
N ARG A 111 7.84 -16.29 -6.18
CA ARG A 111 8.17 -17.03 -4.95
C ARG A 111 6.96 -17.43 -4.09
N CYS A 112 5.73 -17.27 -4.56
CA CYS A 112 4.55 -17.80 -3.90
C CYS A 112 4.47 -19.30 -4.11
N SER A 113 4.53 -20.06 -3.03
CA SER A 113 4.55 -21.53 -3.10
C SER A 113 3.16 -22.16 -3.08
N GLN A 114 2.14 -21.41 -2.67
CA GLN A 114 0.76 -21.88 -2.53
C GLN A 114 -0.12 -21.54 -3.76
N ILE A 115 0.39 -20.68 -4.65
CA ILE A 115 -0.32 -20.35 -5.89
C ILE A 115 -0.03 -21.40 -6.95
N THR A 116 -1.12 -21.89 -7.59
CA THR A 116 -1.07 -22.85 -8.67
C THR A 116 -1.58 -22.24 -9.99
N ARG A 117 -1.68 -23.08 -11.03
CA ARG A 117 -2.30 -22.69 -12.31
C ARG A 117 -3.74 -22.17 -12.11
N ALA A 118 -4.48 -22.72 -11.14
CA ALA A 118 -5.86 -22.33 -10.89
C ALA A 118 -5.94 -20.86 -10.46
N GLY A 119 -5.14 -20.44 -9.48
CA GLY A 119 -5.09 -19.03 -9.06
C GLY A 119 -4.67 -18.07 -10.17
N VAL A 120 -3.71 -18.49 -11.03
CA VAL A 120 -3.33 -17.67 -12.20
C VAL A 120 -4.49 -17.59 -13.22
N ALA A 121 -5.28 -18.62 -13.37
CA ALA A 121 -6.44 -18.60 -14.25
C ALA A 121 -7.52 -17.63 -13.76
N GLU A 122 -7.84 -17.67 -12.46
CA GLU A 122 -8.78 -16.73 -11.83
C GLU A 122 -8.29 -15.28 -11.95
N LEU A 123 -7.00 -15.03 -11.70
CA LEU A 123 -6.40 -13.70 -11.87
C LEU A 123 -6.62 -13.17 -13.31
N VAL A 124 -6.31 -13.97 -14.32
CA VAL A 124 -6.46 -13.58 -15.73
C VAL A 124 -7.94 -13.44 -16.12
N GLN A 125 -8.80 -14.24 -15.53
CA GLN A 125 -10.24 -14.19 -15.79
C GLN A 125 -10.88 -12.90 -15.24
N HIS A 126 -10.49 -12.45 -14.06
CA HIS A 126 -11.10 -11.29 -13.40
C HIS A 126 -10.38 -9.98 -13.72
N CYS A 127 -9.05 -9.99 -13.86
CA CYS A 127 -8.25 -8.79 -14.12
C CYS A 127 -7.97 -8.60 -15.62
N LYS A 128 -8.97 -8.12 -16.37
CA LYS A 128 -8.84 -7.94 -17.84
C LYS A 128 -7.83 -6.85 -18.24
N SER A 129 -7.52 -5.92 -17.33
CA SER A 129 -6.53 -4.85 -17.52
C SER A 129 -5.10 -5.28 -17.22
N LEU A 130 -4.84 -6.55 -16.88
CA LEU A 130 -3.53 -7.05 -16.47
C LEU A 130 -2.51 -6.96 -17.62
N GLN A 131 -1.54 -6.06 -17.50
CA GLN A 131 -0.47 -5.83 -18.48
C GLN A 131 0.86 -6.47 -18.08
N THR A 132 1.14 -6.53 -16.77
CA THR A 132 2.40 -7.03 -16.22
C THR A 132 2.16 -8.15 -15.23
N LEU A 133 2.79 -9.30 -15.47
CA LEU A 133 2.78 -10.43 -14.54
C LEU A 133 4.21 -10.81 -14.19
N ARG A 134 4.52 -10.86 -12.90
CA ARG A 134 5.79 -11.38 -12.39
C ARG A 134 5.56 -12.73 -11.72
N CYS A 135 6.38 -13.70 -12.06
CA CYS A 135 6.24 -15.07 -11.55
C CYS A 135 7.60 -15.78 -11.44
N GLY A 136 7.63 -16.99 -10.92
CA GLY A 136 8.85 -17.76 -10.77
C GLY A 136 9.66 -17.36 -9.51
N GLY A 137 10.94 -17.61 -9.54
CA GLY A 137 11.87 -17.26 -8.46
C GLY A 137 11.97 -18.27 -7.31
N CYS A 138 11.18 -19.37 -7.33
CA CYS A 138 11.38 -20.56 -6.52
C CYS A 138 10.95 -21.80 -7.31
N PRO A 139 11.34 -23.03 -6.94
CA PRO A 139 11.00 -24.23 -7.70
C PRO A 139 9.50 -24.44 -7.92
N ARG A 140 8.67 -24.20 -6.91
CA ARG A 140 7.22 -24.34 -6.98
C ARG A 140 6.61 -23.25 -7.89
N SER A 141 6.98 -22.00 -7.68
CA SER A 141 6.50 -20.89 -8.51
C SER A 141 6.95 -21.02 -9.98
N ASN A 142 8.15 -21.54 -10.25
CA ASN A 142 8.59 -21.87 -11.61
C ASN A 142 7.74 -23.00 -12.22
N TYR A 143 7.36 -24.01 -11.44
CA TYR A 143 6.45 -25.07 -11.89
C TYR A 143 5.07 -24.49 -12.22
N THR A 144 4.53 -23.64 -11.35
CA THR A 144 3.27 -22.92 -11.58
C THR A 144 3.33 -22.11 -12.87
N ALA A 145 4.40 -21.33 -13.07
CA ALA A 145 4.58 -20.52 -14.27
C ALA A 145 4.53 -21.37 -15.55
N ARG A 146 5.25 -22.51 -15.59
CA ARG A 146 5.19 -23.44 -16.74
C ARG A 146 3.77 -23.97 -17.00
N ARG A 147 3.06 -24.36 -15.95
CA ARG A 147 1.70 -24.88 -16.06
C ARG A 147 0.70 -23.82 -16.50
N SER A 148 0.97 -22.57 -16.21
CA SER A 148 0.11 -21.44 -16.53
C SER A 148 0.24 -20.92 -17.97
N LEU A 149 1.22 -21.39 -18.75
CA LEU A 149 1.42 -20.96 -20.14
C LEU A 149 0.14 -21.12 -20.97
N GLY A 150 -0.59 -22.23 -20.78
CA GLY A 150 -1.85 -22.46 -21.47
C GLY A 150 -2.97 -21.47 -21.12
N VAL A 151 -2.89 -20.81 -19.94
CA VAL A 151 -3.86 -19.79 -19.53
C VAL A 151 -3.56 -18.45 -20.20
N LEU A 152 -2.27 -18.19 -20.52
CA LEU A 152 -1.83 -16.95 -21.15
C LEU A 152 -2.10 -16.91 -22.66
N LYS A 153 -2.41 -18.06 -23.27
CA LYS A 153 -2.74 -18.14 -24.69
C LYS A 153 -4.08 -17.45 -24.97
N PRO A 154 -4.22 -16.79 -26.13
CA PRO A 154 -5.54 -16.41 -26.60
C PRO A 154 -6.34 -17.68 -26.84
N LYS A 155 -7.54 -17.78 -26.29
CA LYS A 155 -8.46 -18.84 -26.66
C LYS A 155 -9.05 -18.50 -28.03
N LEU A 156 -8.60 -19.20 -29.07
CA LEU A 156 -9.30 -19.23 -30.32
C LEU A 156 -10.55 -20.11 -30.07
N ILE A 157 -11.70 -19.51 -30.14
CA ILE A 157 -12.94 -20.26 -30.17
C ILE A 157 -12.99 -20.87 -31.59
N ASP A 158 -12.83 -22.19 -31.72
CA ASP A 158 -13.11 -22.89 -32.95
C ASP A 158 -14.61 -22.79 -33.19
N LEU A 159 -15.00 -21.77 -33.95
CA LEU A 159 -16.37 -21.58 -34.41
C LEU A 159 -16.65 -22.57 -35.55
N GLU A 160 -16.82 -23.82 -35.19
CA GLU A 160 -17.51 -24.80 -36.05
C GLU A 160 -19.02 -24.66 -35.87
N GLY A 161 -19.59 -23.51 -36.26
CA GLY A 161 -21.03 -23.29 -36.13
C GLY A 161 -21.50 -21.95 -36.69
N ASP A 162 -22.54 -22.03 -37.47
CA ASP A 162 -23.14 -21.12 -38.45
C ASP A 162 -23.71 -19.78 -37.94
N SER A 163 -23.23 -19.13 -36.89
CA SER A 163 -23.81 -17.81 -36.58
C SER A 163 -22.88 -16.87 -35.85
N TRP A 164 -22.46 -15.81 -36.52
CA TRP A 164 -21.73 -14.66 -35.96
C TRP A 164 -22.63 -13.77 -35.09
N GLU A 165 -23.95 -13.99 -35.09
CA GLU A 165 -24.94 -13.08 -34.49
C GLU A 165 -25.27 -13.42 -33.03
N GLU A 166 -24.85 -14.57 -32.50
CA GLU A 166 -25.18 -15.01 -31.13
C GLU A 166 -23.98 -15.00 -30.16
N LEU A 167 -22.82 -14.51 -30.60
CA LEU A 167 -21.64 -14.46 -29.73
C LEU A 167 -21.71 -13.24 -28.81
N ASP A 168 -22.02 -13.47 -27.55
CA ASP A 168 -21.87 -12.45 -26.53
C ASP A 168 -20.41 -12.00 -26.47
N ALA A 169 -20.14 -10.71 -26.62
CA ALA A 169 -18.79 -10.14 -26.59
C ALA A 169 -18.01 -10.51 -25.29
N ALA A 170 -18.75 -10.91 -24.25
CA ALA A 170 -18.19 -11.42 -22.99
C ALA A 170 -17.62 -12.83 -23.10
N GLU A 171 -18.13 -13.67 -24.02
CA GLU A 171 -17.63 -15.05 -24.20
C GLU A 171 -16.37 -15.12 -25.07
N ILE A 172 -16.11 -14.10 -25.88
CA ILE A 172 -14.94 -14.04 -26.78
C ILE A 172 -13.64 -13.73 -26.02
N ALA A 173 -13.72 -13.05 -24.87
CA ALA A 173 -12.56 -12.57 -24.12
C ALA A 173 -12.08 -13.55 -23.03
N HIS A 174 -11.60 -14.72 -23.42
CA HIS A 174 -11.04 -15.70 -22.49
C HIS A 174 -9.53 -15.84 -22.68
N GLY A 175 -8.73 -15.04 -22.00
CA GLY A 175 -7.27 -15.13 -21.99
C GLY A 175 -6.63 -13.86 -21.45
N ALA A 176 -5.30 -13.87 -21.30
CA ALA A 176 -4.54 -12.72 -20.85
C ALA A 176 -4.30 -11.72 -22.00
N GLU A 177 -5.36 -11.18 -22.62
CA GLU A 177 -5.25 -10.36 -23.84
C GLU A 177 -4.47 -9.07 -23.64
N SER A 178 -4.63 -8.43 -22.51
CA SER A 178 -3.91 -7.20 -22.14
C SER A 178 -2.47 -7.44 -21.71
N LEU A 179 -2.10 -8.69 -21.40
CA LEU A 179 -0.77 -9.02 -20.92
C LEU A 179 0.29 -8.76 -22.01
N ARG A 180 1.28 -7.93 -21.65
CA ARG A 180 2.40 -7.51 -22.52
C ARG A 180 3.74 -7.90 -21.92
N TRP A 181 3.87 -7.85 -20.60
CA TRP A 181 5.14 -7.98 -19.89
C TRP A 181 5.07 -9.17 -18.95
N LEU A 182 5.93 -10.16 -19.19
CA LEU A 182 6.09 -11.33 -18.32
C LEU A 182 7.48 -11.33 -17.73
N ILE A 183 7.58 -11.20 -16.41
CA ILE A 183 8.84 -11.24 -15.69
C ILE A 183 9.00 -12.61 -15.04
N TRP A 184 9.85 -13.42 -15.63
CA TRP A 184 10.15 -14.77 -15.17
C TRP A 184 11.65 -15.02 -15.30
N PRO A 185 12.48 -14.61 -14.29
CA PRO A 185 13.94 -14.64 -14.38
C PRO A 185 14.55 -16.01 -14.68
N MET A 186 13.92 -17.08 -14.21
CA MET A 186 14.39 -18.46 -14.36
C MET A 186 13.59 -19.26 -15.42
N ILE A 187 13.13 -18.58 -16.45
CA ILE A 187 12.42 -19.24 -17.55
C ILE A 187 13.34 -20.24 -18.27
N ASP A 188 12.82 -21.43 -18.52
CA ASP A 188 13.52 -22.43 -19.32
C ASP A 188 13.32 -22.19 -20.84
N LYS A 189 14.24 -22.72 -21.62
CA LYS A 189 14.25 -22.51 -23.09
C LYS A 189 12.98 -22.98 -23.77
N ASN A 190 12.45 -24.15 -23.38
CA ASN A 190 11.20 -24.68 -23.94
C ASN A 190 10.00 -23.76 -23.68
N SER A 191 9.87 -23.24 -22.44
CA SER A 191 8.81 -22.28 -22.08
C SER A 191 8.95 -20.98 -22.85
N GLN A 192 10.16 -20.50 -23.07
CA GLN A 192 10.43 -19.31 -23.86
C GLN A 192 10.05 -19.50 -25.33
N GLU A 193 10.42 -20.63 -25.93
CA GLU A 193 10.05 -20.97 -27.31
C GLU A 193 8.54 -21.10 -27.47
N THR A 194 7.86 -21.75 -26.51
CA THR A 194 6.41 -21.86 -26.49
C THR A 194 5.73 -20.49 -26.43
N LEU A 195 6.19 -19.60 -25.55
CA LEU A 195 5.64 -18.24 -25.47
C LEU A 195 5.88 -17.43 -26.75
N ALA A 196 7.07 -17.53 -27.33
CA ALA A 196 7.39 -16.84 -28.57
C ALA A 196 6.51 -17.31 -29.75
N ALA A 197 6.19 -18.59 -29.80
CA ALA A 197 5.34 -19.16 -30.85
C ALA A 197 3.84 -18.87 -30.64
N GLU A 198 3.35 -19.02 -29.41
CA GLU A 198 1.91 -19.00 -29.12
C GLU A 198 1.40 -17.65 -28.60
N CYS A 199 2.28 -16.85 -28.01
CA CYS A 199 1.94 -15.56 -27.42
C CYS A 199 2.97 -14.47 -27.83
N PRO A 200 3.16 -14.18 -29.14
CA PRO A 200 4.18 -13.24 -29.61
C PRO A 200 4.01 -11.81 -29.08
N ARG A 201 2.82 -11.47 -28.58
CA ARG A 201 2.55 -10.19 -27.94
C ARG A 201 3.19 -10.02 -26.57
N ILE A 202 3.58 -11.13 -25.90
CA ILE A 202 4.14 -11.12 -24.55
C ILE A 202 5.66 -11.00 -24.64
N ILE A 203 6.20 -9.93 -24.07
CA ILE A 203 7.63 -9.69 -23.97
C ILE A 203 8.10 -10.27 -22.64
N VAL A 204 9.05 -11.22 -22.73
CA VAL A 204 9.59 -11.91 -21.56
C VAL A 204 10.88 -11.24 -21.09
N ASN A 205 10.98 -10.95 -19.80
CA ASN A 205 12.15 -10.36 -19.16
C ASN A 205 12.70 -9.14 -19.92
N PRO A 206 11.91 -8.09 -20.13
CA PRO A 206 12.36 -6.92 -20.85
C PRO A 206 13.59 -6.30 -20.17
N LYS A 207 14.55 -5.84 -20.96
CA LYS A 207 15.72 -5.15 -20.45
C LYS A 207 15.53 -3.64 -20.57
N PRO A 208 16.04 -2.84 -19.62
CA PRO A 208 16.06 -1.40 -19.76
C PRO A 208 16.75 -0.99 -21.08
N SER A 209 16.05 -0.23 -21.89
CA SER A 209 16.60 0.31 -23.12
C SER A 209 16.18 1.77 -23.26
N PRO A 210 17.09 2.69 -23.57
CA PRO A 210 16.77 4.10 -23.78
C PRO A 210 15.84 4.33 -24.98
N LEU A 211 15.74 3.36 -25.89
CA LEU A 211 14.88 3.42 -27.08
C LEU A 211 13.57 2.65 -26.93
N GLY A 212 13.31 2.11 -25.73
CA GLY A 212 12.18 1.21 -25.51
C GLY A 212 12.41 -0.18 -26.13
N PHE A 213 11.36 -1.02 -26.13
CA PHE A 213 11.37 -2.34 -26.78
C PHE A 213 10.37 -2.33 -27.94
N HIS A 214 10.85 -2.48 -29.15
CA HIS A 214 10.05 -2.37 -30.40
C HIS A 214 9.20 -1.07 -30.46
N GLY A 215 9.75 0.06 -29.97
CA GLY A 215 9.03 1.34 -29.94
C GLY A 215 8.03 1.50 -28.80
N LEU A 216 7.91 0.51 -27.89
CA LEU A 216 7.11 0.58 -26.68
C LEU A 216 7.99 0.96 -25.48
N GLU A 217 7.56 1.91 -24.70
CA GLU A 217 8.19 2.25 -23.43
C GLU A 217 7.92 1.12 -22.42
N VAL A 218 8.99 0.58 -21.83
CA VAL A 218 8.88 -0.49 -20.82
C VAL A 218 8.47 0.15 -19.49
N PRO A 219 7.33 -0.23 -18.92
CA PRO A 219 6.89 0.34 -17.65
C PRO A 219 7.80 -0.10 -16.49
N LEU A 220 7.84 0.69 -15.41
CA LEU A 220 8.66 0.38 -14.22
C LEU A 220 8.29 -0.96 -13.59
N GLU A 221 7.03 -1.33 -13.68
CA GLU A 221 6.47 -2.57 -13.17
C GLU A 221 7.04 -3.81 -13.91
N ALA A 222 7.60 -3.62 -15.09
CA ALA A 222 8.22 -4.70 -15.87
C ALA A 222 9.71 -4.95 -15.53
N TYR A 223 10.31 -4.19 -14.60
CA TYR A 223 11.69 -4.42 -14.18
C TYR A 223 11.76 -5.31 -12.95
N ALA A 224 12.50 -6.43 -13.05
CA ALA A 224 12.58 -7.43 -11.97
C ALA A 224 13.23 -6.91 -10.68
N ASP A 225 14.12 -5.92 -10.79
CA ASP A 225 14.94 -5.43 -9.67
C ASP A 225 14.19 -4.45 -8.75
N ILE A 226 13.05 -3.94 -9.19
CA ILE A 226 12.26 -2.95 -8.44
C ILE A 226 11.01 -3.64 -7.90
N PRO A 227 10.80 -3.78 -6.57
CA PRO A 227 9.54 -4.27 -6.01
C PRO A 227 8.37 -3.40 -6.45
N LEU A 228 7.22 -4.01 -6.79
CA LEU A 228 6.04 -3.26 -7.26
C LEU A 228 5.52 -2.29 -6.21
N ASP A 229 5.61 -2.67 -4.95
CA ASP A 229 5.13 -1.88 -3.80
C ASP A 229 6.16 -0.88 -3.25
N ASN A 230 7.30 -0.70 -3.92
CA ASN A 230 8.37 0.17 -3.43
C ASN A 230 7.94 1.64 -3.29
N SER A 231 7.08 2.12 -4.16
CA SER A 231 6.57 3.50 -4.12
C SER A 231 5.73 3.78 -2.88
N VAL A 232 5.01 2.76 -2.39
CA VAL A 232 4.04 2.88 -1.29
C VAL A 232 4.73 2.96 0.09
N VAL A 233 5.88 2.30 0.23
CA VAL A 233 6.66 2.23 1.50
C VAL A 233 8.05 2.84 1.35
N LYS A 234 8.23 3.74 0.40
CA LYS A 234 9.52 4.34 0.02
C LYS A 234 10.30 4.93 1.20
N ASP A 235 9.60 5.54 2.14
CA ASP A 235 10.22 6.25 3.27
C ASP A 235 10.40 5.36 4.50
N ILE A 236 10.06 4.07 4.44
CA ILE A 236 10.09 3.14 5.56
C ILE A 236 11.17 2.09 5.32
N ASN A 237 12.09 1.94 6.26
CA ASN A 237 13.11 0.91 6.21
C ASN A 237 12.46 -0.46 6.52
N PRO A 238 12.54 -1.45 5.62
CA PRO A 238 11.84 -2.73 5.78
C PRO A 238 12.41 -3.66 6.87
N THR A 239 13.59 -3.34 7.42
CA THR A 239 14.22 -4.15 8.47
C THR A 239 14.08 -3.54 9.86
N THR A 240 14.10 -2.23 9.96
CA THR A 240 14.06 -1.50 11.24
C THR A 240 12.76 -0.76 11.45
N TRP A 241 11.91 -0.67 10.43
CA TRP A 241 10.67 0.11 10.39
C TRP A 241 10.88 1.60 10.70
N ALA A 242 12.14 2.04 10.68
CA ALA A 242 12.49 3.44 10.85
C ALA A 242 12.05 4.24 9.61
N VAL A 243 11.45 5.40 9.87
CA VAL A 243 11.03 6.32 8.81
C VAL A 243 12.17 7.25 8.44
N GLY A 244 12.43 7.42 7.15
CA GLY A 244 13.51 8.28 6.65
C GLY A 244 13.45 9.70 7.22
N GLY A 245 14.58 10.17 7.76
CA GLY A 245 14.66 11.50 8.40
C GLY A 245 14.19 11.59 9.87
N PHE A 246 13.59 10.53 10.41
CA PHE A 246 13.21 10.44 11.82
C PHE A 246 14.18 9.46 12.53
N VAL A 247 14.93 9.97 13.50
CA VAL A 247 15.69 9.14 14.43
C VAL A 247 14.83 9.03 15.69
N PRO A 248 14.25 7.89 16.01
CA PRO A 248 13.61 7.69 17.30
C PRO A 248 14.66 8.00 18.36
N ARG A 249 14.34 8.89 19.28
CA ARG A 249 15.19 9.09 20.46
C ARG A 249 15.14 7.76 21.19
N SER A 250 16.21 6.96 21.08
CA SER A 250 16.36 5.80 21.92
C SER A 250 16.34 6.29 23.36
N VAL A 251 15.24 6.05 24.04
CA VAL A 251 15.22 6.08 25.49
C VAL A 251 16.10 4.91 25.87
N SER A 252 17.38 5.19 26.17
CA SER A 252 18.26 4.19 26.76
C SER A 252 17.50 3.67 27.98
N PRO A 253 17.27 2.37 28.11
CA PRO A 253 16.77 1.85 29.35
C PRO A 253 17.86 2.13 30.39
N SER A 254 17.62 3.13 31.24
CA SER A 254 18.36 3.21 32.49
C SER A 254 18.05 1.90 33.22
N VAL A 255 19.06 1.05 33.32
CA VAL A 255 19.03 -0.15 34.11
C VAL A 255 18.73 0.26 35.55
N SER A 256 17.48 0.19 35.93
CA SER A 256 17.05 0.07 37.30
C SER A 256 16.45 -1.32 37.43
N GLU A 257 17.24 -2.20 38.04
CA GLU A 257 16.75 -3.49 38.58
C GLU A 257 15.63 -3.20 39.55
N ASN A 258 14.39 -3.27 39.08
CA ASN A 258 13.23 -3.51 39.91
C ASN A 258 12.27 -4.38 39.10
N THR A 259 11.95 -5.52 39.67
CA THR A 259 10.92 -6.47 39.28
C THR A 259 9.57 -5.76 39.12
N GLU A 260 9.34 -5.13 37.96
CA GLU A 260 8.05 -4.60 37.58
C GLU A 260 7.38 -5.60 36.63
N ILE A 261 6.17 -5.97 36.98
CA ILE A 261 5.21 -6.68 36.15
C ILE A 261 5.25 -6.06 34.76
N GLU A 262 5.68 -6.78 33.73
CA GLU A 262 5.69 -6.30 32.36
C GLU A 262 4.25 -6.01 31.91
N LEU A 263 3.91 -4.73 31.95
CA LEU A 263 2.63 -4.25 31.42
C LEU A 263 2.56 -4.49 29.92
N SER A 264 1.42 -4.95 29.42
CA SER A 264 1.17 -5.13 28.00
C SER A 264 1.41 -3.82 27.25
N MET A 265 1.78 -3.89 25.96
CA MET A 265 1.97 -2.70 25.13
C MET A 265 0.73 -1.80 25.12
N ALA A 266 -0.45 -2.38 25.07
CA ALA A 266 -1.72 -1.65 25.15
C ALA A 266 -1.84 -0.86 26.46
N GLU A 267 -1.46 -1.45 27.57
CA GLU A 267 -1.45 -0.81 28.90
C GLU A 267 -0.42 0.33 28.95
N ARG A 268 0.77 0.14 28.37
CA ARG A 268 1.79 1.21 28.25
C ARG A 268 1.27 2.39 27.44
N PHE A 269 0.60 2.16 26.32
CA PHE A 269 -0.01 3.22 25.51
C PHE A 269 -1.12 3.93 26.28
N ARG A 270 -1.98 3.18 26.99
CA ARG A 270 -3.03 3.75 27.82
C ARG A 270 -2.48 4.68 28.90
N LEU A 271 -1.44 4.24 29.60
CA LEU A 271 -0.79 5.03 30.64
C LEU A 271 -0.12 6.28 30.07
N ALA A 272 0.61 6.15 28.95
CA ALA A 272 1.24 7.27 28.26
C ALA A 272 0.20 8.30 27.75
N PHE A 273 -0.95 7.80 27.27
CA PHE A 273 -2.06 8.66 26.85
C PHE A 273 -2.65 9.42 28.05
N VAL A 274 -2.92 8.73 29.17
CA VAL A 274 -3.43 9.36 30.40
C VAL A 274 -2.46 10.38 30.93
N GLU A 275 -1.17 10.08 31.00
CA GLU A 275 -0.13 11.01 31.42
C GLU A 275 -0.05 12.26 30.52
N ARG A 276 -0.11 12.06 29.19
CA ARG A 276 -0.15 13.15 28.24
C ARG A 276 -1.42 14.00 28.39
N ASP A 277 -2.55 13.37 28.62
CA ASP A 277 -3.84 14.05 28.76
C ASP A 277 -3.88 14.89 30.05
N THR A 278 -3.41 14.36 31.17
CA THR A 278 -3.27 15.09 32.43
C THR A 278 -2.33 16.29 32.29
N ARG A 279 -1.20 16.11 31.61
CA ARG A 279 -0.26 17.21 31.35
C ARG A 279 -0.84 18.32 30.46
N LEU A 280 -1.72 17.95 29.49
CA LEU A 280 -2.34 18.90 28.56
C LEU A 280 -3.66 19.48 29.08
N ALA A 281 -4.28 18.89 30.10
CA ALA A 281 -5.56 19.33 30.67
C ALA A 281 -5.57 20.82 31.08
N PRO A 282 -4.53 21.38 31.74
CA PRO A 282 -4.52 22.80 32.08
C PRO A 282 -4.52 23.71 30.85
N LYS A 283 -3.79 23.32 29.79
CA LYS A 283 -3.75 24.07 28.53
C LYS A 283 -5.10 24.04 27.81
N ARG A 284 -5.74 22.87 27.77
CA ARG A 284 -7.09 22.72 27.19
C ARG A 284 -8.14 23.53 27.96
N ALA A 285 -8.10 23.50 29.28
CA ALA A 285 -9.00 24.28 30.12
C ALA A 285 -8.82 25.80 29.88
N LYS A 286 -7.57 26.27 29.74
CA LYS A 286 -7.28 27.68 29.42
C LYS A 286 -7.84 28.06 28.04
N ASN A 287 -7.61 27.23 27.04
CA ASN A 287 -8.11 27.45 25.68
C ASN A 287 -9.66 27.41 25.65
N ALA A 288 -10.29 26.46 26.33
CA ALA A 288 -11.75 26.38 26.43
C ALA A 288 -12.34 27.65 27.04
N ARG A 289 -11.78 28.15 28.14
CA ARG A 289 -12.21 29.43 28.74
C ARG A 289 -12.03 30.60 27.79
N GLN A 290 -10.95 30.62 27.00
CA GLN A 290 -10.71 31.66 26.02
C GLN A 290 -11.76 31.60 24.87
N HIS A 291 -12.07 30.41 24.36
CA HIS A 291 -13.09 30.20 23.35
C HIS A 291 -14.48 30.59 23.85
N GLN A 292 -14.81 30.20 25.09
CA GLN A 292 -16.07 30.58 25.71
C GLN A 292 -16.21 32.11 25.81
N ARG A 293 -15.20 32.79 26.32
CA ARG A 293 -15.22 34.29 26.37
C ARG A 293 -15.32 34.92 25.01
N ARG A 294 -14.78 34.29 23.96
CA ARG A 294 -14.89 34.78 22.58
C ARG A 294 -16.32 34.60 22.06
N ALA A 295 -16.92 33.43 22.27
CA ALA A 295 -18.29 33.14 21.91
C ALA A 295 -19.30 34.04 22.64
N GLU A 296 -19.09 34.30 23.95
CA GLU A 296 -19.89 35.24 24.72
C GLU A 296 -19.82 36.68 24.16
N ARG A 297 -18.63 37.13 23.76
CA ARG A 297 -18.49 38.46 23.11
C ARG A 297 -19.17 38.49 21.75
N GLU A 298 -19.04 37.46 20.93
CA GLU A 298 -19.70 37.37 19.64
C GLU A 298 -21.22 37.34 19.79
N MET A 299 -21.74 36.61 20.79
CA MET A 299 -23.15 36.57 21.11
C MET A 299 -23.69 37.94 21.59
N LEU A 300 -22.94 38.65 22.46
CA LEU A 300 -23.27 40.01 22.87
C LEU A 300 -23.24 40.98 21.68
N MET A 301 -22.28 40.86 20.77
CA MET A 301 -22.16 41.72 19.58
C MET A 301 -23.21 41.38 18.50
N SER A 302 -23.74 40.16 18.48
CA SER A 302 -24.79 39.74 17.55
C SER A 302 -26.19 40.10 18.01
N SER A 303 -26.38 40.41 19.30
CA SER A 303 -27.69 40.80 19.82
C SER A 303 -28.14 42.13 19.20
N THR A 304 -29.40 42.21 18.80
CA THR A 304 -30.01 43.44 18.23
C THR A 304 -29.87 44.62 19.17
N ASN A 305 -29.95 44.39 20.50
CA ASN A 305 -29.74 45.41 21.51
C ASN A 305 -28.31 45.96 21.56
N ALA A 306 -27.28 45.13 21.41
CA ALA A 306 -25.90 45.62 21.41
C ALA A 306 -25.60 46.46 20.15
N LYS A 307 -26.16 46.08 19.02
CA LYS A 307 -26.08 46.86 17.77
C LYS A 307 -26.82 48.24 17.90
N ALA A 308 -28.00 48.25 18.53
CA ALA A 308 -28.74 49.46 18.77
C ALA A 308 -28.00 50.42 19.72
N ILE A 309 -27.40 49.91 20.81
CA ILE A 309 -26.56 50.68 21.76
C ILE A 309 -25.33 51.23 21.06
N ALA A 310 -24.65 50.41 20.24
CA ALA A 310 -23.47 50.86 19.49
C ALA A 310 -23.78 51.94 18.46
N LEU A 311 -24.92 51.84 17.78
CA LEU A 311 -25.40 52.87 16.85
C LEU A 311 -25.82 54.17 17.57
N ALA A 312 -26.53 54.05 18.69
CA ALA A 312 -26.89 55.20 19.52
C ALA A 312 -25.65 55.95 20.06
N SER A 313 -24.62 55.20 20.54
CA SER A 313 -23.35 55.78 21.01
C SER A 313 -22.57 56.46 19.88
N ARG A 314 -22.65 55.98 18.66
CA ARG A 314 -22.04 56.63 17.48
C ARG A 314 -22.78 57.92 17.11
N ALA A 315 -24.11 57.88 17.17
CA ALA A 315 -24.94 59.04 16.86
C ALA A 315 -24.72 60.19 17.89
N THR A 316 -24.65 59.87 19.16
CA THR A 316 -24.34 60.86 20.22
C THR A 316 -22.93 61.47 20.10
N LYS A 317 -21.91 60.66 19.74
CA LYS A 317 -20.57 61.17 19.47
C LYS A 317 -20.51 62.11 18.25
N SER A 318 -21.33 61.83 17.24
CA SER A 318 -21.41 62.68 16.03
C SER A 318 -22.12 64.02 16.30
N LEU A 319 -23.01 64.06 17.27
CA LEU A 319 -23.70 65.29 17.67
C LEU A 319 -22.84 66.21 18.54
N HIS A 320 -21.95 65.66 19.41
CA HIS A 320 -21.07 66.42 20.27
C HIS A 320 -19.76 66.90 19.60
N GLY A 321 -19.49 66.43 18.38
CA GLY A 321 -18.32 66.83 17.59
C GLY A 321 -18.60 68.01 16.58
N LYS A 322 -19.74 68.67 16.70
CA LYS A 322 -20.16 69.82 15.83
C LYS A 322 -20.50 71.09 16.61
N THR A 323 -19.92 71.24 17.79
CA THR A 323 -19.94 72.55 18.51
C THR A 323 -18.55 73.10 18.58
#